data_f2cf574b6574f4f581254173dcb186dc
#
_entry.id   f2cf574b6574f4f581254173dcb186dc
#
_cell.length_a   1.000
_cell.length_b   1.000
_cell.length_c   1.000
_cell.angle_alpha   90.00
_cell.angle_beta   90.00
_cell.angle_gamma   90.00
#
_symmetry.space_group_name_H-M   'P 1'
#
loop_
_entity.id
_entity.type
_entity.pdbx_description
1 polymer ?
#
loop_
_entity_poly.entity_id
_entity_poly.type
_entity_poly.pdbx_seq_one_letter_code
_entity_poly.pdbx_strand_id
1 'polypeptide(L)'
;MSERSLPIGKLNDLNEEEALLRTEGLYPFGKAIEWALTNEPLSIDGKNYNGAILTDTEKGISVFYETDEQFKHWTLWNNGGEVPYVCPEPQSWATNAPNLKLPAQLTGFQFIEPGKEWKAVTRLYVK
;
A
#
# COMPACT_ATOMS: atom_id res chain seq x y z
N MET A 1 8.21 11.38 4.43
CA MET A 1 7.78 11.32 5.85
C MET A 1 8.71 12.15 6.71
N SER A 2 8.32 12.50 7.95
CA SER A 2 9.19 13.17 8.92
C SER A 2 10.23 12.19 9.49
N GLU A 3 11.22 12.71 10.26
CA GLU A 3 12.19 11.88 11.01
C GLU A 3 11.55 10.86 11.98
N ARG A 4 10.26 10.99 12.25
CA ARG A 4 9.47 10.08 13.09
C ARG A 4 8.57 9.15 12.27
N SER A 5 8.83 8.97 10.99
CA SER A 5 8.00 8.19 10.07
C SER A 5 6.54 8.62 10.01
N LEU A 6 6.28 9.91 10.28
CA LEU A 6 4.93 10.48 10.18
C LEU A 6 4.74 11.23 8.86
N PRO A 7 3.59 11.10 8.21
CA PRO A 7 3.24 11.90 7.05
C PRO A 7 3.31 13.40 7.38
N ILE A 8 3.83 14.17 6.44
CA ILE A 8 3.96 15.63 6.58
C ILE A 8 2.82 16.41 5.94
N GLY A 9 1.78 15.71 5.47
CA GLY A 9 0.64 16.33 4.81
C GLY A 9 0.93 16.82 3.38
N LYS A 10 1.90 16.23 2.71
CA LYS A 10 2.26 16.52 1.33
C LYS A 10 2.32 15.22 0.53
N LEU A 11 1.67 15.22 -0.63
CA LEU A 11 1.86 14.19 -1.64
C LEU A 11 3.07 14.56 -2.51
N ASN A 12 3.88 13.58 -2.81
CA ASN A 12 4.97 13.69 -3.76
C ASN A 12 4.71 12.73 -4.92
N ASP A 13 5.26 13.03 -6.08
CA ASP A 13 5.32 12.06 -7.17
C ASP A 13 6.20 10.88 -6.74
N LEU A 14 5.92 9.70 -7.31
CA LEU A 14 6.75 8.53 -7.10
C LEU A 14 8.15 8.80 -7.69
N ASN A 15 9.19 8.44 -6.96
CA ASN A 15 10.53 8.40 -7.52
C ASN A 15 10.69 7.21 -8.50
N GLU A 16 11.81 7.14 -9.19
CA GLU A 16 12.07 6.09 -10.20
C GLU A 16 11.93 4.68 -9.62
N GLU A 17 12.37 4.49 -8.39
CA GLU A 17 12.32 3.20 -7.73
C GLU A 17 10.91 2.82 -7.26
N GLU A 18 10.20 3.75 -6.63
CA GLU A 18 8.80 3.55 -6.23
C GLU A 18 7.90 3.25 -7.44
N ALA A 19 8.19 3.87 -8.59
CA ALA A 19 7.46 3.65 -9.83
C ALA A 19 7.59 2.19 -10.35
N LEU A 20 8.69 1.49 -10.04
CA LEU A 20 8.87 0.08 -10.42
C LEU A 20 7.79 -0.84 -9.83
N LEU A 21 7.24 -0.51 -8.66
CA LEU A 21 6.12 -1.27 -8.08
C LEU A 21 4.91 -1.38 -9.02
N ARG A 22 4.76 -0.44 -9.94
CA ARG A 22 3.62 -0.39 -10.86
C ARG A 22 3.93 -0.98 -12.24
N THR A 23 5.16 -1.31 -12.52
CA THR A 23 5.65 -1.73 -13.84
C THR A 23 6.36 -3.08 -13.77
N GLU A 24 7.65 -3.07 -13.53
CA GLU A 24 8.51 -4.26 -13.60
C GLU A 24 8.56 -5.04 -12.29
N GLY A 25 8.10 -4.42 -11.21
CA GLY A 25 8.26 -4.93 -9.84
C GLY A 25 9.59 -4.49 -9.23
N LEU A 26 9.70 -4.70 -7.92
CA LEU A 26 10.85 -4.33 -7.13
C LEU A 26 11.32 -5.52 -6.31
N TYR A 27 12.63 -5.78 -6.28
CA TYR A 27 13.22 -6.70 -5.33
C TYR A 27 13.29 -6.03 -3.94
N PRO A 28 12.52 -6.51 -2.94
CA PRO A 28 12.28 -5.76 -1.72
C PRO A 28 13.31 -6.00 -0.61
N PHE A 29 14.49 -6.54 -0.92
CA PHE A 29 15.51 -6.90 0.05
C PHE A 29 16.86 -6.21 -0.23
N GLY A 30 17.77 -6.23 0.75
CA GLY A 30 19.10 -5.67 0.64
C GLY A 30 19.20 -4.17 0.91
N LYS A 31 18.09 -3.50 1.15
CA LYS A 31 18.01 -2.08 1.55
C LYS A 31 16.73 -1.82 2.32
N ALA A 32 16.74 -0.78 3.15
CA ALA A 32 15.57 -0.38 3.91
C ALA A 32 14.46 0.15 2.99
N ILE A 33 13.25 -0.35 3.20
CA ILE A 33 12.01 0.17 2.61
C ILE A 33 11.07 0.54 3.76
N GLU A 34 10.62 1.79 3.77
CA GLU A 34 9.59 2.32 4.66
C GLU A 34 8.82 3.40 3.89
N TRP A 35 7.90 2.96 3.05
CA TRP A 35 7.16 3.84 2.14
C TRP A 35 5.69 3.91 2.52
N ALA A 36 5.12 5.10 2.42
CA ALA A 36 3.69 5.34 2.49
C ALA A 36 3.20 5.77 1.10
N LEU A 37 2.36 4.96 0.50
CA LEU A 37 1.92 5.09 -0.88
C LEU A 37 0.42 5.32 -0.94
N THR A 38 -0.05 6.13 -1.88
CA THR A 38 -1.47 6.22 -2.20
C THR A 38 -1.84 5.05 -3.10
N ASN A 39 -2.98 4.41 -2.81
CA ASN A 39 -3.46 3.32 -3.65
C ASN A 39 -3.91 3.85 -5.01
N GLU A 40 -3.46 3.19 -6.06
CA GLU A 40 -3.90 3.44 -7.43
C GLU A 40 -4.03 2.10 -8.15
N PRO A 41 -5.23 1.77 -8.67
CA PRO A 41 -5.46 0.48 -9.30
C PRO A 41 -4.55 0.23 -10.49
N LEU A 42 -4.12 -1.02 -10.66
CA LEU A 42 -3.49 -1.50 -11.89
C LEU A 42 -4.53 -2.16 -12.79
N SER A 43 -4.29 -2.16 -14.09
CA SER A 43 -5.07 -2.97 -15.03
C SER A 43 -4.34 -4.29 -15.27
N ILE A 44 -4.95 -5.39 -14.84
CA ILE A 44 -4.45 -6.75 -15.09
C ILE A 44 -5.53 -7.51 -15.85
N ASP A 45 -5.20 -8.00 -17.04
CA ASP A 45 -6.13 -8.70 -17.93
C ASP A 45 -7.44 -7.92 -18.16
N GLY A 46 -7.33 -6.59 -18.30
CA GLY A 46 -8.47 -5.69 -18.52
C GLY A 46 -9.36 -5.46 -17.31
N LYS A 47 -8.96 -5.90 -16.12
CA LYS A 47 -9.67 -5.69 -14.85
C LYS A 47 -8.86 -4.80 -13.92
N ASN A 48 -9.55 -3.93 -13.20
CA ASN A 48 -8.92 -3.17 -12.14
C ASN A 48 -8.51 -4.11 -11.00
N TYR A 49 -7.25 -4.00 -10.61
CA TYR A 49 -6.66 -4.72 -9.49
C TYR A 49 -6.14 -3.73 -8.46
N ASN A 50 -6.67 -3.81 -7.25
CA ASN A 50 -6.16 -3.11 -6.07
C ASN A 50 -5.47 -4.12 -5.18
N GLY A 51 -4.17 -3.98 -4.97
CA GLY A 51 -3.49 -4.93 -4.12
C GLY A 51 -1.99 -4.95 -4.32
N ALA A 52 -1.35 -5.89 -3.64
CA ALA A 52 0.06 -6.20 -3.78
C ALA A 52 0.22 -7.62 -4.35
N ILE A 53 1.23 -7.80 -5.18
CA ILE A 53 1.60 -9.10 -5.74
C ILE A 53 3.05 -9.37 -5.34
N LEU A 54 3.29 -10.48 -4.67
CA LEU A 54 4.63 -10.95 -4.34
C LEU A 54 4.92 -12.22 -5.15
N THR A 55 5.95 -12.17 -5.98
CA THR A 55 6.32 -13.26 -6.87
C THR A 55 7.65 -13.88 -6.47
N ASP A 56 7.65 -15.19 -6.22
CA ASP A 56 8.87 -16.01 -6.21
C ASP A 56 9.22 -16.34 -7.66
N THR A 57 10.20 -15.62 -8.20
CA THR A 57 10.60 -15.76 -9.61
C THR A 57 11.31 -17.08 -9.91
N GLU A 58 11.90 -17.74 -8.91
CA GLU A 58 12.54 -19.03 -9.08
C GLU A 58 11.51 -20.16 -9.21
N LYS A 59 10.43 -20.09 -8.42
CA LYS A 59 9.37 -21.11 -8.42
C LYS A 59 8.22 -20.76 -9.36
N GLY A 60 8.15 -19.52 -9.85
CA GLY A 60 7.03 -19.06 -10.67
C GLY A 60 5.70 -18.99 -9.90
N ILE A 61 5.75 -18.79 -8.60
CA ILE A 61 4.56 -18.73 -7.73
C ILE A 61 4.35 -17.27 -7.30
N SER A 62 3.12 -16.80 -7.40
CA SER A 62 2.73 -15.45 -6.96
C SER A 62 1.66 -15.51 -5.88
N VAL A 63 1.86 -14.73 -4.83
CA VAL A 63 0.86 -14.45 -3.79
C VAL A 63 0.21 -13.11 -4.12
N PHE A 64 -1.10 -13.13 -4.23
CA PHE A 64 -1.94 -11.97 -4.49
C PHE A 64 -2.61 -11.54 -3.20
N TYR A 65 -2.39 -10.29 -2.80
CA TYR A 65 -3.10 -9.65 -1.69
C TYR A 65 -3.99 -8.55 -2.26
N GLU A 66 -5.22 -8.94 -2.61
CA GLU A 66 -6.21 -8.06 -3.21
C GLU A 66 -7.05 -7.36 -2.14
N THR A 67 -7.35 -6.09 -2.36
CA THR A 67 -8.20 -5.28 -1.49
C THR A 67 -9.30 -4.62 -2.30
N ASP A 68 -10.38 -4.24 -1.65
CA ASP A 68 -11.39 -3.39 -2.26
C ASP A 68 -10.99 -1.90 -2.22
N GLU A 69 -11.83 -1.05 -2.79
CA GLU A 69 -11.61 0.40 -2.90
C GLU A 69 -11.68 1.16 -1.57
N GLN A 70 -12.02 0.49 -0.46
CA GLN A 70 -12.02 1.09 0.87
C GLN A 70 -10.60 1.34 1.39
N PHE A 71 -9.63 0.60 0.86
CA PHE A 71 -8.22 0.80 1.18
C PHE A 71 -7.61 1.86 0.26
N LYS A 72 -7.30 3.02 0.82
CA LYS A 72 -6.84 4.20 0.06
C LYS A 72 -5.33 4.35 0.00
N HIS A 73 -4.62 3.67 0.89
CA HIS A 73 -3.18 3.79 1.04
C HIS A 73 -2.54 2.44 1.30
N TRP A 74 -1.22 2.41 1.14
CA TRP A 74 -0.37 1.27 1.47
C TRP A 74 0.84 1.75 2.26
N THR A 75 1.25 0.98 3.25
CA THR A 75 2.61 1.03 3.77
C THR A 75 3.37 -0.16 3.21
N LEU A 76 4.59 0.05 2.77
CA LEU A 76 5.52 -1.02 2.41
C LEU A 76 6.73 -0.93 3.33
N TRP A 77 7.00 -1.99 4.06
CA TRP A 77 8.04 -2.05 5.08
C TRP A 77 8.77 -3.39 5.07
N ASN A 78 10.10 -3.39 5.31
CA ASN A 78 10.93 -4.59 5.27
C ASN A 78 11.96 -4.69 6.40
N ASN A 79 11.77 -3.96 7.50
CA ASN A 79 12.68 -3.97 8.66
C ASN A 79 14.16 -3.78 8.28
N GLY A 80 14.48 -2.79 7.47
CA GLY A 80 15.85 -2.51 7.04
C GLY A 80 16.35 -3.36 5.89
N GLY A 81 15.62 -4.40 5.47
CA GLY A 81 15.95 -5.23 4.31
C GLY A 81 17.03 -6.29 4.55
N GLU A 82 17.51 -6.46 5.78
CA GLU A 82 18.54 -7.46 6.12
C GLU A 82 18.01 -8.89 6.17
N VAL A 83 16.73 -9.03 6.49
CA VAL A 83 16.03 -10.33 6.56
C VAL A 83 15.05 -10.45 5.40
N PRO A 84 14.83 -11.67 4.86
CA PRO A 84 14.04 -11.86 3.65
C PRO A 84 12.55 -11.86 3.93
N TYR A 85 12.00 -10.75 4.41
CA TYR A 85 10.57 -10.53 4.48
C TYR A 85 10.19 -9.10 4.12
N VAL A 86 8.97 -8.92 3.69
CA VAL A 86 8.36 -7.65 3.33
C VAL A 86 6.91 -7.64 3.79
N CYS A 87 6.45 -6.49 4.27
CA CYS A 87 5.10 -6.26 4.73
C CYS A 87 4.41 -5.25 3.82
N PRO A 88 3.59 -5.67 2.86
CA PRO A 88 2.64 -4.80 2.20
C PRO A 88 1.40 -4.66 3.09
N GLU A 89 1.13 -3.44 3.55
CA GLU A 89 0.11 -3.14 4.55
C GLU A 89 -0.96 -2.22 3.96
N PRO A 90 -2.14 -2.74 3.58
CA PRO A 90 -3.23 -1.89 3.12
C PRO A 90 -3.82 -1.07 4.26
N GLN A 91 -4.08 0.18 4.00
CA GLN A 91 -4.57 1.16 4.95
C GLN A 91 -5.85 1.79 4.43
N SER A 92 -6.92 1.83 5.24
CA SER A 92 -8.16 2.51 4.87
C SER A 92 -8.00 4.03 4.85
N TRP A 93 -7.06 4.55 5.62
CA TRP A 93 -6.70 5.97 5.65
C TRP A 93 -5.18 6.15 5.77
N ALA A 94 -4.69 7.33 5.41
CA ALA A 94 -3.28 7.68 5.57
C ALA A 94 -2.88 7.68 7.05
N THR A 95 -1.67 7.23 7.37
CA THR A 95 -1.12 7.33 8.72
C THR A 95 -1.24 8.75 9.24
N ASN A 96 -1.70 8.93 10.48
CA ASN A 96 -1.94 10.21 11.10
C ASN A 96 -3.03 11.09 10.43
N ALA A 97 -3.91 10.51 9.63
CA ALA A 97 -4.94 11.21 8.87
C ALA A 97 -5.75 12.24 9.66
N PRO A 98 -6.17 11.98 10.92
CA PRO A 98 -6.93 12.97 11.71
C PRO A 98 -6.20 14.30 11.94
N ASN A 99 -4.88 14.31 11.92
CA ASN A 99 -4.04 15.49 12.17
C ASN A 99 -3.50 16.12 10.87
N LEU A 100 -3.78 15.53 9.72
CA LEU A 100 -3.36 16.08 8.44
C LEU A 100 -4.35 17.14 7.97
N LYS A 101 -3.85 18.29 7.54
CA LYS A 101 -4.67 19.35 6.93
C LYS A 101 -4.91 19.09 5.44
N LEU A 102 -5.40 17.88 5.14
CA LEU A 102 -5.71 17.44 3.78
C LEU A 102 -7.18 17.01 3.69
N PRO A 103 -7.80 17.11 2.51
CA PRO A 103 -9.16 16.64 2.30
C PRO A 103 -9.32 15.14 2.65
N ALA A 104 -10.46 14.78 3.22
CA ALA A 104 -10.79 13.40 3.56
C ALA A 104 -10.73 12.44 2.34
N GLN A 105 -11.03 12.95 1.15
CA GLN A 105 -10.91 12.20 -0.10
C GLN A 105 -9.48 11.73 -0.39
N LEU A 106 -8.47 12.52 0.02
CA LEU A 106 -7.06 12.18 -0.13
C LEU A 106 -6.54 11.33 1.03
N THR A 107 -6.95 11.64 2.25
CA THR A 107 -6.47 10.94 3.44
C THR A 107 -7.21 9.64 3.70
N GLY A 108 -8.41 9.47 3.15
CA GLY A 108 -9.33 8.36 3.47
C GLY A 108 -9.98 8.48 4.86
N PHE A 109 -9.70 9.57 5.59
CA PHE A 109 -10.23 9.74 6.95
C PHE A 109 -11.75 9.79 6.97
N GLN A 110 -12.36 8.98 7.81
CA GLN A 110 -13.80 8.89 7.97
C GLN A 110 -14.18 8.56 9.42
N PHE A 111 -15.40 8.95 9.80
CA PHE A 111 -16.01 8.55 11.05
C PHE A 111 -17.05 7.45 10.79
N ILE A 112 -17.22 6.58 11.76
CA ILE A 112 -18.33 5.65 11.81
C ILE A 112 -19.30 6.18 12.86
N GLU A 113 -20.50 6.56 12.44
CA GLU A 113 -21.51 7.06 13.33
C GLU A 113 -22.07 5.96 14.25
N PRO A 114 -22.55 6.29 15.46
CA PRO A 114 -23.16 5.31 16.34
C PRO A 114 -24.27 4.51 15.65
N GLY A 115 -24.20 3.19 15.76
CA GLY A 115 -25.15 2.26 15.12
C GLY A 115 -24.93 2.04 13.62
N LYS A 116 -23.88 2.59 13.03
CA LYS A 116 -23.46 2.31 11.66
C LYS A 116 -22.27 1.34 11.63
N GLU A 117 -22.07 0.70 10.49
CA GLU A 117 -20.95 -0.21 10.25
C GLU A 117 -20.18 0.23 9.01
N TRP A 118 -18.89 -0.08 9.01
CA TRP A 118 -18.01 0.03 7.86
C TRP A 118 -17.53 -1.36 7.49
N LYS A 119 -17.50 -1.66 6.20
CA LYS A 119 -17.08 -2.96 5.66
C LYS A 119 -16.02 -2.78 4.60
N ALA A 120 -15.03 -3.64 4.64
CA ALA A 120 -14.00 -3.76 3.60
C ALA A 120 -13.71 -5.23 3.35
N VAL A 121 -13.20 -5.53 2.17
CA VAL A 121 -12.89 -6.90 1.76
C VAL A 121 -11.44 -6.98 1.35
N THR A 122 -10.77 -8.00 1.88
CA THR A 122 -9.44 -8.42 1.40
C THR A 122 -9.50 -9.88 0.97
N ARG A 123 -8.67 -10.24 -0.02
CA ARG A 123 -8.49 -11.61 -0.49
C ARG A 123 -7.02 -11.93 -0.59
N LEU A 124 -6.64 -13.09 -0.09
CA LEU A 124 -5.29 -13.63 -0.23
C LEU A 124 -5.38 -14.95 -1.00
N TYR A 125 -4.66 -15.05 -2.10
CA TYR A 125 -4.65 -16.24 -2.92
C TYR A 125 -3.33 -16.42 -3.66
N VAL A 126 -3.08 -17.64 -4.15
CA VAL A 126 -1.85 -18.03 -4.84
C VAL A 126 -2.18 -18.42 -6.28
N LYS A 127 -1.30 -18.05 -7.19
CA LYS A 127 -1.30 -18.48 -8.59
C LYS A 127 0.07 -18.95 -9.01
#